data_301738d7b60916d943022c86e7b64684
#
_entry.id   301738d7b60916d943022c86e7b64684
#
_cell.length_a   1.000
_cell.length_b   1.000
_cell.length_c   1.000
_cell.angle_alpha   90.00
_cell.angle_beta   90.00
_cell.angle_gamma   90.00
#
_symmetry.space_group_name_H-M   'P 1'
#
loop_
_entity.id
_entity.type
_entity.pdbx_description
1 polymer ?
#
loop_
_entity_poly.entity_id
_entity_poly.type
_entity_poly.pdbx_seq_one_letter_code
_entity_poly.pdbx_strand_id
1 'polypeptide(L)'
;MIQDLTKYLAEKAQSSQSLSQLPSLLAPESNAQVGLILTERFINMPAEIVTPMYTMLQEEIQWALEEKEPYQFSHYLVLSKAYTEVASKLDEEENRPQKKGKKSKAADSSVFYFHPEDEAMHHHALGFCNFEYTTQGDEGASDAKRTFQELGIKPQGHMTLVEASKFSTMIKAIGEYLGGPA
;
A
#
# COMPACT_ATOMS: atom_id res chain seq x y z
N MET A 1 20.75 -0.79 -6.92
CA MET A 1 19.28 -0.78 -7.16
C MET A 1 18.51 -1.63 -6.14
N ILE A 2 18.65 -2.97 -6.05
CA ILE A 2 17.91 -3.78 -5.06
C ILE A 2 18.25 -3.38 -3.62
N GLN A 3 19.52 -3.21 -3.29
CA GLN A 3 19.96 -2.78 -1.96
C GLN A 3 19.43 -1.40 -1.58
N ASP A 4 19.32 -0.48 -2.51
CA ASP A 4 18.78 0.86 -2.27
C ASP A 4 17.29 0.81 -1.99
N LEU A 5 16.54 -0.03 -2.72
CA LEU A 5 15.11 -0.26 -2.46
C LEU A 5 14.89 -0.91 -1.10
N THR A 6 15.67 -1.94 -0.76
CA THR A 6 15.59 -2.63 0.54
C THR A 6 15.81 -1.64 1.69
N LYS A 7 16.85 -0.81 1.58
CA LYS A 7 17.15 0.24 2.57
C LYS A 7 16.01 1.24 2.69
N TYR A 8 15.52 1.74 1.55
CA TYR A 8 14.41 2.69 1.51
C TYR A 8 13.15 2.14 2.21
N LEU A 9 12.75 0.90 1.89
CA LEU A 9 11.57 0.27 2.49
C LEU A 9 11.76 0.02 4.00
N ALA A 10 12.96 -0.40 4.42
CA ALA A 10 13.29 -0.57 5.83
C ALA A 10 13.22 0.76 6.60
N GLU A 11 13.74 1.86 6.03
CA GLU A 11 13.66 3.20 6.63
C GLU A 11 12.20 3.68 6.77
N LYS A 12 11.37 3.46 5.74
CA LYS A 12 9.94 3.81 5.79
C LYS A 12 9.17 3.00 6.84
N ALA A 13 9.51 1.74 7.01
CA ALA A 13 8.90 0.87 8.01
C ALA A 13 9.28 1.23 9.45
N GLN A 14 10.48 1.78 9.69
CA GLN A 14 10.93 2.15 11.04
C GLN A 14 10.02 3.18 11.73
N SER A 15 9.33 4.01 10.96
CA SER A 15 8.38 4.99 11.50
C SER A 15 7.06 4.36 11.96
N SER A 16 6.83 3.08 11.65
CA SER A 16 5.59 2.37 11.96
C SER A 16 5.81 1.28 13.01
N GLN A 17 5.03 1.33 14.10
CA GLN A 17 5.04 0.26 15.09
C GLN A 17 4.54 -1.08 14.52
N SER A 18 3.61 -1.04 13.56
CA SER A 18 3.02 -2.24 12.99
C SER A 18 3.95 -3.03 12.08
N LEU A 19 5.00 -2.39 11.53
CA LEU A 19 6.02 -3.02 10.68
C LEU A 19 7.41 -3.06 11.31
N SER A 20 7.51 -2.99 12.63
CA SER A 20 8.78 -2.98 13.37
C SER A 20 9.69 -4.17 13.06
N GLN A 21 9.17 -5.30 12.62
CA GLN A 21 9.94 -6.48 12.24
C GLN A 21 10.51 -6.43 10.81
N LEU A 22 9.96 -5.61 9.91
CA LEU A 22 10.39 -5.57 8.52
C LEU A 22 11.89 -5.25 8.35
N PRO A 23 12.48 -4.26 9.06
CA PRO A 23 13.93 -4.01 8.96
C PRO A 23 14.79 -5.23 9.28
N SER A 24 14.40 -6.02 10.29
CA SER A 24 15.13 -7.24 10.67
C SER A 24 14.98 -8.34 9.62
N LEU A 25 13.82 -8.48 8.98
CA LEU A 25 13.61 -9.44 7.89
C LEU A 25 14.40 -9.08 6.64
N LEU A 26 14.60 -7.78 6.38
CA LEU A 26 15.34 -7.26 5.23
C LEU A 26 16.85 -7.13 5.49
N ALA A 27 17.31 -7.38 6.70
CA ALA A 27 18.72 -7.29 7.05
C ALA A 27 19.55 -8.33 6.29
N PRO A 28 20.79 -8.01 5.86
CA PRO A 28 21.64 -8.93 5.11
C PRO A 28 21.94 -10.25 5.84
N GLU A 29 21.95 -10.22 7.18
CA GLU A 29 22.16 -11.37 8.06
C GLU A 29 20.89 -12.21 8.28
N SER A 30 19.75 -11.76 7.79
CA SER A 30 18.48 -12.48 7.91
C SER A 30 18.48 -13.72 7.01
N ASN A 31 17.97 -14.83 7.55
CA ASN A 31 17.67 -16.02 6.76
C ASN A 31 16.29 -15.94 6.06
N ALA A 32 15.54 -14.86 6.28
CA ALA A 32 14.25 -14.65 5.66
C ALA A 32 14.41 -14.22 4.18
N GLN A 33 13.60 -14.83 3.33
CA GLN A 33 13.42 -14.34 1.96
C GLN A 33 12.09 -13.62 1.88
N VAL A 34 12.14 -12.33 1.58
CA VAL A 34 10.95 -11.48 1.43
C VAL A 34 10.69 -11.24 -0.05
N GLY A 35 9.58 -11.78 -0.55
CA GLY A 35 9.11 -11.51 -1.91
C GLY A 35 8.43 -10.15 -1.98
N LEU A 36 8.74 -9.35 -3.01
CA LEU A 36 8.12 -8.06 -3.25
C LEU A 36 7.01 -8.19 -4.28
N ILE A 37 5.80 -7.78 -3.93
CA ILE A 37 4.64 -7.74 -4.82
C ILE A 37 4.28 -6.27 -5.05
N LEU A 38 4.28 -5.84 -6.33
CA LEU A 38 3.87 -4.51 -6.76
C LEU A 38 2.46 -4.59 -7.32
N THR A 39 1.53 -3.84 -6.74
CA THR A 39 0.13 -3.83 -7.18
C THR A 39 -0.15 -2.61 -8.07
N GLU A 40 0.44 -2.60 -9.25
CA GLU A 40 0.17 -1.56 -10.25
C GLU A 40 -0.87 -2.06 -11.26
N ARG A 41 -1.97 -1.32 -11.40
CA ARG A 41 -2.98 -1.58 -12.41
C ARG A 41 -3.64 -0.28 -12.89
N PHE A 42 -4.30 -0.34 -14.04
CA PHE A 42 -5.09 0.79 -14.52
C PHE A 42 -6.29 1.04 -13.60
N ILE A 43 -6.63 2.30 -13.37
CA ILE A 43 -7.69 2.72 -12.45
C ILE A 43 -9.09 2.19 -12.84
N ASN A 44 -9.30 1.94 -14.14
CA ASN A 44 -10.55 1.42 -14.70
C ASN A 44 -10.58 -0.10 -14.85
N MET A 45 -9.59 -0.81 -14.29
CA MET A 45 -9.58 -2.28 -14.33
C MET A 45 -10.62 -2.82 -13.35
N PRO A 46 -11.49 -3.76 -13.79
CA PRO A 46 -12.49 -4.37 -12.93
C PRO A 46 -11.86 -5.05 -11.71
N ALA A 47 -12.49 -4.92 -10.54
CA ALA A 47 -11.99 -5.51 -9.30
C ALA A 47 -12.01 -7.05 -9.34
N GLU A 48 -12.91 -7.64 -10.13
CA GLU A 48 -13.08 -9.09 -10.30
C GLU A 48 -11.82 -9.79 -10.86
N ILE A 49 -10.93 -9.04 -11.55
CA ILE A 49 -9.68 -9.60 -12.07
C ILE A 49 -8.63 -9.82 -10.98
N VAL A 50 -8.76 -9.17 -9.83
CA VAL A 50 -7.75 -9.18 -8.76
C VAL A 50 -7.55 -10.58 -8.20
N THR A 51 -8.63 -11.26 -7.83
CA THR A 51 -8.56 -12.63 -7.28
C THR A 51 -7.92 -13.62 -8.24
N PRO A 52 -8.31 -13.70 -9.53
CA PRO A 52 -7.58 -14.51 -10.50
C PRO A 52 -6.10 -14.18 -10.63
N MET A 53 -5.72 -12.90 -10.63
CA MET A 53 -4.31 -12.50 -10.72
C MET A 53 -3.48 -12.99 -9.53
N TYR A 54 -3.99 -12.86 -8.30
CA TYR A 54 -3.32 -13.39 -7.11
C TYR A 54 -3.27 -14.91 -7.08
N THR A 55 -4.32 -15.59 -7.60
CA THR A 55 -4.34 -17.04 -7.73
C THR A 55 -3.26 -17.52 -8.71
N MET A 56 -3.15 -16.88 -9.88
CA MET A 56 -2.10 -17.19 -10.86
C MET A 56 -0.70 -16.95 -10.27
N LEU A 57 -0.49 -15.84 -9.55
CA LEU A 57 0.78 -15.59 -8.87
C LEU A 57 1.12 -16.69 -7.86
N GLN A 58 0.14 -17.16 -7.11
CA GLN A 58 0.33 -18.26 -6.17
C GLN A 58 0.70 -19.57 -6.89
N GLU A 59 0.06 -19.88 -8.01
CA GLU A 59 0.39 -21.04 -8.84
C GLU A 59 1.80 -20.96 -9.40
N GLU A 60 2.23 -19.80 -9.88
CA GLU A 60 3.61 -19.57 -10.35
C GLU A 60 4.64 -19.75 -9.23
N ILE A 61 4.36 -19.24 -8.03
CA ILE A 61 5.22 -19.44 -6.86
C ILE A 61 5.32 -20.93 -6.52
N GLN A 62 4.19 -21.65 -6.53
CA GLN A 62 4.17 -23.08 -6.24
C GLN A 62 4.97 -23.87 -7.28
N TRP A 63 4.79 -23.56 -8.56
CA TRP A 63 5.55 -24.16 -9.64
C TRP A 63 7.07 -23.92 -9.48
N ALA A 64 7.49 -22.69 -9.16
CA ALA A 64 8.90 -22.38 -8.93
C ALA A 64 9.49 -23.20 -7.76
N LEU A 65 8.71 -23.44 -6.70
CA LEU A 65 9.12 -24.30 -5.58
C LEU A 65 9.28 -25.76 -6.01
N GLU A 66 8.36 -26.29 -6.83
CA GLU A 66 8.41 -27.67 -7.35
C GLU A 66 9.62 -27.88 -8.27
N GLU A 67 9.97 -26.90 -9.10
CA GLU A 67 11.17 -26.90 -9.94
C GLU A 67 12.48 -26.64 -9.15
N LYS A 68 12.39 -26.46 -7.84
CA LYS A 68 13.50 -26.20 -6.92
C LYS A 68 14.27 -24.92 -7.24
N GLU A 69 13.55 -23.92 -7.73
CA GLU A 69 14.09 -22.58 -7.88
C GLU A 69 14.44 -21.97 -6.50
N PRO A 70 15.42 -21.05 -6.42
CA PRO A 70 15.91 -20.52 -5.13
C PRO A 70 14.96 -19.50 -4.47
N TYR A 71 13.66 -19.60 -4.71
CA TYR A 71 12.64 -18.65 -4.25
C TYR A 71 11.78 -19.22 -3.13
N GLN A 72 12.40 -19.45 -1.96
CA GLN A 72 11.70 -19.95 -0.77
C GLN A 72 11.26 -18.77 0.10
N PHE A 73 10.27 -18.04 -0.34
CA PHE A 73 9.77 -16.88 0.39
C PHE A 73 9.15 -17.27 1.74
N SER A 74 9.60 -16.61 2.80
CA SER A 74 8.99 -16.70 4.14
C SER A 74 7.89 -15.64 4.32
N HIS A 75 8.03 -14.50 3.63
CA HIS A 75 7.12 -13.36 3.70
C HIS A 75 6.95 -12.72 2.33
N TYR A 76 5.82 -12.03 2.15
CA TYR A 76 5.57 -11.14 1.04
C TYR A 76 5.37 -9.72 1.54
N LEU A 77 6.02 -8.76 0.91
CA LEU A 77 5.80 -7.34 1.09
C LEU A 77 5.03 -6.81 -0.11
N VAL A 78 3.77 -6.48 0.11
CA VAL A 78 2.89 -5.93 -0.92
C VAL A 78 3.01 -4.41 -0.88
N LEU A 79 3.35 -3.79 -2.01
CA LEU A 79 3.38 -2.33 -2.18
C LEU A 79 2.19 -1.89 -3.02
N SER A 80 1.44 -0.95 -2.49
CA SER A 80 0.30 -0.32 -3.14
C SER A 80 0.27 1.19 -2.89
N LYS A 81 -0.84 1.82 -3.19
CA LYS A 81 -1.04 3.27 -3.06
C LYS A 81 -2.24 3.58 -2.18
N ALA A 82 -2.08 4.57 -1.33
CA ALA A 82 -3.14 5.15 -0.54
C ALA A 82 -3.18 6.67 -0.73
N TYR A 83 -4.21 7.31 -0.21
CA TYR A 83 -4.29 8.76 -0.17
C TYR A 83 -5.02 9.22 1.09
N THR A 84 -4.75 10.45 1.49
CA THR A 84 -5.50 11.15 2.53
C THR A 84 -6.14 12.39 1.93
N GLU A 85 -7.34 12.72 2.41
CA GLU A 85 -7.95 14.00 2.06
C GLU A 85 -7.30 15.11 2.89
N VAL A 86 -6.95 16.19 2.22
CA VAL A 86 -6.42 17.42 2.80
C VAL A 86 -7.29 18.59 2.35
N ALA A 87 -7.26 19.71 3.06
CA ALA A 87 -7.98 20.90 2.63
C ALA A 87 -7.60 21.26 1.19
N SER A 88 -8.60 21.37 0.32
CA SER A 88 -8.42 21.78 -1.06
C SER A 88 -8.02 23.24 -1.11
N LYS A 89 -7.06 23.61 -1.99
CA LYS A 89 -6.73 25.01 -2.24
C LYS A 89 -7.91 25.81 -2.82
N LEU A 90 -8.84 25.14 -3.49
CA LEU A 90 -10.05 25.76 -4.02
C LEU A 90 -11.01 26.20 -2.90
N ASP A 91 -11.09 25.40 -1.82
CA ASP A 91 -11.91 25.77 -0.64
C ASP A 91 -11.33 26.95 0.13
N GLU A 92 -10.02 27.16 0.08
CA GLU A 92 -9.35 28.33 0.69
C GLU A 92 -9.62 29.63 -0.08
N GLU A 93 -9.74 29.57 -1.40
CA GLU A 93 -10.04 30.74 -2.26
C GLU A 93 -11.51 31.18 -2.22
N GLU A 94 -12.47 30.26 -2.00
CA GLU A 94 -13.89 30.57 -1.87
C GLU A 94 -14.30 31.12 -0.50
N ASN A 95 -13.49 30.94 0.53
CA ASN A 95 -13.75 31.44 1.88
C ASN A 95 -13.48 32.95 1.99
N ARG A 96 -14.36 33.79 1.38
CA ARG A 96 -14.56 35.18 1.82
C ARG A 96 -15.15 35.18 3.24
N PRO A 97 -14.81 36.16 4.08
CA PRO A 97 -15.07 36.07 5.53
C PRO A 97 -16.56 36.19 5.83
N GLN A 98 -17.23 35.11 6.08
CA GLN A 98 -18.52 35.08 6.77
C GLN A 98 -18.45 34.20 8.02
N LYS A 99 -18.46 34.93 9.18
CA LYS A 99 -18.88 34.49 10.52
C LYS A 99 -18.22 33.26 11.16
N LYS A 100 -17.44 33.58 12.20
CA LYS A 100 -17.07 32.70 13.33
C LYS A 100 -18.20 31.72 13.69
N GLY A 101 -17.97 30.45 13.43
CA GLY A 101 -18.87 29.41 13.92
C GLY A 101 -18.27 28.02 13.78
N LYS A 102 -17.79 27.49 14.88
CA LYS A 102 -17.30 26.14 15.11
C LYS A 102 -15.92 25.82 14.53
N LYS A 103 -14.92 25.79 15.42
CA LYS A 103 -13.71 24.97 15.28
C LYS A 103 -14.16 23.56 14.90
N SER A 104 -13.98 23.17 13.65
CA SER A 104 -13.98 21.78 13.26
C SER A 104 -12.87 21.10 14.06
N LYS A 105 -13.22 20.08 14.83
CA LYS A 105 -12.26 19.14 15.40
C LYS A 105 -11.31 18.73 14.29
N ALA A 106 -10.01 18.61 14.62
CA ALA A 106 -9.01 18.05 13.74
C ALA A 106 -9.66 16.87 12.99
N ALA A 107 -9.76 17.00 11.66
CA ALA A 107 -10.26 15.92 10.84
C ALA A 107 -9.29 14.77 11.08
N ASP A 108 -9.80 13.70 11.64
CA ASP A 108 -9.16 12.40 11.59
C ASP A 108 -8.96 12.16 10.11
N SER A 109 -7.71 12.26 9.64
CA SER A 109 -7.41 12.18 8.22
C SER A 109 -7.66 10.75 7.79
N SER A 110 -8.88 10.49 7.31
CA SER A 110 -9.27 9.18 6.81
C SER A 110 -8.33 8.79 5.68
N VAL A 111 -7.71 7.64 5.82
CA VAL A 111 -6.87 7.05 4.77
C VAL A 111 -7.77 6.26 3.83
N PHE A 112 -7.60 6.46 2.55
CA PHE A 112 -8.30 5.75 1.49
C PHE A 112 -7.31 4.96 0.65
N TYR A 113 -7.68 3.78 0.21
CA TYR A 113 -6.84 2.91 -0.60
C TYR A 113 -7.28 2.97 -2.06
N PHE A 114 -6.31 3.07 -2.98
CA PHE A 114 -6.59 3.00 -4.42
C PHE A 114 -7.06 1.59 -4.84
N HIS A 115 -6.67 0.60 -4.05
CA HIS A 115 -7.01 -0.80 -4.27
C HIS A 115 -7.86 -1.30 -3.11
N PRO A 116 -9.15 -1.60 -3.31
CA PRO A 116 -10.04 -2.00 -2.23
C PRO A 116 -9.60 -3.30 -1.54
N GLU A 117 -8.86 -4.18 -2.23
CA GLU A 117 -8.30 -5.39 -1.65
C GLU A 117 -7.29 -5.14 -0.55
N ASP A 118 -6.67 -3.95 -0.46
CA ASP A 118 -5.73 -3.63 0.62
C ASP A 118 -6.39 -3.74 2.00
N GLU A 119 -7.65 -3.34 2.12
CA GLU A 119 -8.40 -3.48 3.37
C GLU A 119 -8.60 -4.95 3.77
N ALA A 120 -8.88 -5.82 2.80
CA ALA A 120 -9.01 -7.25 3.05
C ALA A 120 -7.66 -7.88 3.47
N MET A 121 -6.55 -7.42 2.88
CA MET A 121 -5.20 -7.88 3.21
C MET A 121 -4.81 -7.57 4.66
N HIS A 122 -5.24 -6.44 5.22
CA HIS A 122 -4.90 -6.02 6.57
C HIS A 122 -5.29 -7.06 7.63
N HIS A 123 -6.39 -7.77 7.44
CA HIS A 123 -6.85 -8.81 8.37
C HIS A 123 -5.93 -10.04 8.42
N HIS A 124 -5.08 -10.23 7.43
CA HIS A 124 -4.14 -11.35 7.31
C HIS A 124 -2.69 -10.92 7.41
N ALA A 125 -2.44 -9.62 7.51
CA ALA A 125 -1.12 -9.03 7.59
C ALA A 125 -0.49 -9.17 8.97
N LEU A 126 0.84 -9.30 9.00
CA LEU A 126 1.63 -9.09 10.22
C LEU A 126 1.65 -7.63 10.63
N GLY A 127 1.51 -6.73 9.65
CA GLY A 127 1.43 -5.30 9.83
C GLY A 127 1.36 -4.59 8.49
N PHE A 128 0.98 -3.33 8.54
CA PHE A 128 0.92 -2.44 7.38
C PHE A 128 1.20 -0.99 7.78
N CYS A 129 1.64 -0.18 6.85
CA CYS A 129 1.78 1.26 7.06
C CYS A 129 1.68 2.07 5.78
N ASN A 130 1.34 3.33 5.94
CA ASN A 130 1.43 4.33 4.88
C ASN A 130 2.72 5.14 5.05
N PHE A 131 3.31 5.56 3.93
CA PHE A 131 4.52 6.36 3.95
C PHE A 131 4.51 7.43 2.87
N GLU A 132 5.19 8.53 3.15
CA GLU A 132 5.35 9.61 2.18
C GLU A 132 6.49 9.31 1.20
N TYR A 133 6.26 9.62 -0.07
CA TYR A 133 7.30 9.52 -1.08
C TYR A 133 8.38 10.59 -0.85
N THR A 134 9.66 10.22 -1.01
CA THR A 134 10.80 11.13 -0.80
C THR A 134 10.88 12.24 -1.83
N THR A 135 10.29 12.04 -3.01
CA THR A 135 10.32 12.99 -4.14
C THR A 135 9.21 14.03 -4.10
N GLN A 136 8.53 14.20 -2.97
CA GLN A 136 7.44 15.18 -2.82
C GLN A 136 7.93 16.64 -2.62
N GLY A 137 9.21 16.94 -2.87
CA GLY A 137 9.76 18.30 -2.83
C GLY A 137 9.13 19.24 -3.88
N ASP A 138 9.14 20.54 -3.58
CA ASP A 138 8.40 21.58 -4.35
C ASP A 138 8.96 21.90 -5.74
N GLU A 139 10.20 21.50 -6.03
CA GLU A 139 10.84 21.82 -7.31
C GLU A 139 10.47 20.78 -8.39
N GLY A 140 9.65 21.21 -9.35
CA GLY A 140 9.27 20.40 -10.51
C GLY A 140 8.03 19.52 -10.31
N ALA A 141 7.04 20.02 -9.56
CA ALA A 141 5.75 19.34 -9.43
C ALA A 141 5.16 19.03 -10.80
N SER A 142 5.02 17.74 -11.13
CA SER A 142 4.33 17.31 -12.33
C SER A 142 2.88 17.80 -12.33
N ASP A 143 2.26 17.94 -13.50
CA ASP A 143 0.86 18.34 -13.61
C ASP A 143 -0.06 17.43 -12.80
N ALA A 144 0.25 16.15 -12.68
CA ALA A 144 -0.45 15.21 -11.82
C ALA A 144 -0.42 15.61 -10.34
N LYS A 145 0.71 16.08 -9.82
CA LYS A 145 0.83 16.54 -8.43
C LYS A 145 -0.02 17.79 -8.18
N ARG A 146 -0.04 18.72 -9.15
CA ARG A 146 -0.92 19.91 -9.08
C ARG A 146 -2.38 19.52 -9.03
N THR A 147 -2.81 18.62 -9.92
CA THR A 147 -4.18 18.11 -9.96
C THR A 147 -4.59 17.47 -8.64
N PHE A 148 -3.74 16.63 -8.04
CA PHE A 148 -4.03 16.02 -6.73
C PHE A 148 -4.13 17.06 -5.61
N GLN A 149 -3.28 18.09 -5.61
CA GLN A 149 -3.34 19.17 -4.62
C GLN A 149 -4.61 20.05 -4.79
N GLU A 150 -5.01 20.32 -6.02
CA GLU A 150 -6.25 21.05 -6.33
C GLU A 150 -7.48 20.25 -5.88
N LEU A 151 -7.46 18.92 -6.04
CA LEU A 151 -8.52 18.02 -5.59
C LEU A 151 -8.50 17.78 -4.06
N GLY A 152 -7.53 18.33 -3.33
CA GLY A 152 -7.40 18.07 -1.89
C GLY A 152 -6.98 16.64 -1.56
N ILE A 153 -6.19 15.99 -2.44
CA ILE A 153 -5.72 14.62 -2.29
C ILE A 153 -4.20 14.61 -2.07
N LYS A 154 -3.75 13.96 -1.00
CA LYS A 154 -2.33 13.70 -0.74
C LYS A 154 -2.03 12.23 -0.98
N PRO A 155 -1.34 11.87 -2.07
CA PRO A 155 -0.97 10.48 -2.34
C PRO A 155 0.14 10.01 -1.40
N GLN A 156 0.07 8.73 -1.01
CA GLN A 156 1.02 8.05 -0.14
C GLN A 156 1.32 6.66 -0.72
N GLY A 157 2.50 6.13 -0.42
CA GLY A 157 2.77 4.71 -0.58
C GLY A 157 2.12 3.93 0.56
N HIS A 158 1.70 2.73 0.27
CA HIS A 158 1.20 1.78 1.25
C HIS A 158 2.00 0.49 1.17
N MET A 159 2.31 -0.11 2.31
CA MET A 159 2.97 -1.42 2.36
C MET A 159 2.29 -2.32 3.38
N THR A 160 2.12 -3.58 3.00
CA THR A 160 1.51 -4.64 3.81
C THR A 160 2.44 -5.84 3.84
N LEU A 161 2.80 -6.32 5.04
CA LEU A 161 3.66 -7.49 5.23
C LEU A 161 2.81 -8.70 5.60
N VAL A 162 2.95 -9.77 4.84
CA VAL A 162 2.17 -11.02 5.01
C VAL A 162 3.13 -12.21 5.10
N GLU A 163 2.86 -13.16 6.01
CA GLU A 163 3.56 -14.44 6.00
C GLU A 163 3.17 -15.27 4.78
N ALA A 164 4.14 -15.95 4.16
CA ALA A 164 3.87 -16.82 3.02
C ALA A 164 2.84 -17.92 3.34
N SER A 165 2.83 -18.41 4.58
CA SER A 165 1.85 -19.38 5.09
C SER A 165 0.40 -18.86 5.09
N LYS A 166 0.20 -17.53 5.15
CA LYS A 166 -1.11 -16.88 5.15
C LYS A 166 -1.58 -16.43 3.76
N PHE A 167 -0.71 -16.51 2.76
CA PHE A 167 -0.97 -15.95 1.44
C PHE A 167 -2.22 -16.55 0.78
N SER A 168 -2.37 -17.88 0.79
CA SER A 168 -3.59 -18.54 0.27
C SER A 168 -4.87 -18.11 0.97
N THR A 169 -4.82 -17.96 2.30
CA THR A 169 -5.99 -17.52 3.09
C THR A 169 -6.34 -16.07 2.77
N MET A 170 -5.33 -15.23 2.60
CA MET A 170 -5.51 -13.84 2.18
C MET A 170 -6.17 -13.73 0.80
N ILE A 171 -5.75 -14.54 -0.19
CA ILE A 171 -6.35 -14.56 -1.53
C ILE A 171 -7.84 -14.91 -1.46
N LYS A 172 -8.22 -15.89 -0.65
CA LYS A 172 -9.64 -16.25 -0.44
C LYS A 172 -10.43 -15.09 0.16
N ALA A 173 -9.88 -14.43 1.19
CA ALA A 173 -10.51 -13.28 1.81
C ALA A 173 -10.68 -12.09 0.85
N ILE A 174 -9.70 -11.85 -0.03
CA ILE A 174 -9.81 -10.86 -1.11
C ILE A 174 -10.97 -11.23 -2.04
N GLY A 175 -11.09 -12.50 -2.44
CA GLY A 175 -12.17 -12.97 -3.30
C GLY A 175 -13.55 -12.78 -2.65
N GLU A 176 -13.70 -13.09 -1.38
CA GLU A 176 -14.93 -12.87 -0.63
C GLU A 176 -15.26 -11.37 -0.50
N TYR A 177 -14.27 -10.54 -0.24
CA TYR A 177 -14.43 -9.09 -0.11
C TYR A 177 -14.83 -8.42 -1.42
N LEU A 178 -14.19 -8.77 -2.54
CA LEU A 178 -14.44 -8.17 -3.86
C LEU A 178 -15.65 -8.78 -4.59
N GLY A 179 -15.95 -10.05 -4.31
CA GLY A 179 -17.07 -10.75 -4.95
C GLY A 179 -18.44 -10.33 -4.45
N GLY A 180 -18.53 -9.63 -3.32
CA GLY A 180 -19.79 -9.36 -2.65
C GLY A 180 -20.43 -10.61 -2.05
N PRO A 181 -21.54 -10.48 -1.35
CA PRO A 181 -22.26 -11.65 -0.84
C PRO A 181 -22.77 -12.48 -2.00
N ALA A 182 -22.40 -13.76 -2.00
CA ALA A 182 -22.95 -14.76 -2.91
C ALA A 182 -24.45 -14.93 -2.71
#